data_0c8d317af5ad44a2ff0042beedc7bd01
#
_entry.id   0c8d317af5ad44a2ff0042beedc7bd01
#
_cell.length_a   1.000
_cell.length_b   1.000
_cell.length_c   1.000
_cell.angle_alpha   90.00
_cell.angle_beta   90.00
_cell.angle_gamma   90.00
#
_symmetry.space_group_name_H-M   'P 1'
#
loop_
_entity.id
_entity.type
_entity.pdbx_description
1 polymer ?
#
loop_
_entity_poly.entity_id
_entity_poly.type
_entity_poly.pdbx_seq_one_letter_code
_entity_poly.pdbx_strand_id
1 'polypeptide(L)'
;MANEGLSEFNTYARAALKAGVKAEEIKEILYQATPYVGFARSASFIKQSARLFKELNIKLEDNRGTTDEKNRFEKGLQAQVDIFGEGMRQIPKGMPEDTQFIRAFLSANCFGDYYTRKVLDLKFRELLTFVILAALGGVEPQLKGHIQGNLNMGNDRSVLISAIAVIIPFIGYPKTLNAFSAINEIAKA
;
A
#
# COMPACT_ATOMS: atom_id res chain seq x y z
N MET A 1 11.37 -1.80 -3.13
CA MET A 1 10.76 -0.76 -4.00
C MET A 1 10.88 0.63 -3.40
N ALA A 2 10.32 0.91 -2.26
CA ALA A 2 10.41 2.25 -1.66
C ALA A 2 11.87 2.70 -1.43
N ASN A 3 12.74 1.78 -1.04
CA ASN A 3 14.18 1.97 -0.81
C ASN A 3 15.07 1.25 -1.84
N GLU A 4 14.56 1.00 -3.06
CA GLU A 4 15.24 0.20 -4.08
C GLU A 4 15.40 -1.27 -3.67
N GLY A 5 16.57 -1.91 -3.86
CA GLY A 5 16.79 -3.31 -3.43
C GLY A 5 16.31 -4.36 -4.43
N LEU A 6 16.35 -4.06 -5.72
CA LEU A 6 15.95 -5.00 -6.76
C LEU A 6 16.84 -6.26 -6.78
N SER A 7 18.14 -6.10 -6.48
CA SER A 7 19.11 -7.20 -6.41
C SER A 7 18.68 -8.28 -5.41
N GLU A 8 18.12 -7.86 -4.27
CA GLU A 8 17.74 -8.76 -3.18
C GLU A 8 16.31 -9.30 -3.31
N PHE A 9 15.54 -8.79 -4.27
CA PHE A 9 14.13 -9.14 -4.41
C PHE A 9 13.89 -10.65 -4.51
N ASN A 10 14.67 -11.35 -5.35
CA ASN A 10 14.49 -12.80 -5.54
C ASN A 10 14.74 -13.57 -4.24
N THR A 11 15.74 -13.19 -3.46
CA THR A 11 16.06 -13.82 -2.19
C THR A 11 14.89 -13.70 -1.21
N TYR A 12 14.35 -12.49 -1.03
CA TYR A 12 13.22 -12.29 -0.12
C TYR A 12 11.92 -12.87 -0.64
N ALA A 13 11.65 -12.80 -1.95
CA ALA A 13 10.46 -13.40 -2.54
C ALA A 13 10.46 -14.94 -2.39
N ARG A 14 11.61 -15.59 -2.61
CA ARG A 14 11.76 -17.04 -2.37
C ARG A 14 11.59 -17.39 -0.90
N ALA A 15 12.15 -16.60 0.01
CA ALA A 15 11.98 -16.80 1.45
C ALA A 15 10.50 -16.65 1.86
N ALA A 16 9.80 -15.65 1.34
CA ALA A 16 8.37 -15.45 1.59
C ALA A 16 7.53 -16.65 1.09
N LEU A 17 7.78 -17.11 -0.15
CA LEU A 17 7.10 -18.29 -0.70
C LEU A 17 7.37 -19.53 0.16
N LYS A 18 8.61 -19.74 0.62
CA LYS A 18 8.97 -20.85 1.51
C LYS A 18 8.29 -20.74 2.88
N ALA A 19 8.04 -19.52 3.36
CA ALA A 19 7.29 -19.26 4.59
C ALA A 19 5.77 -19.38 4.44
N GLY A 20 5.26 -19.71 3.25
CA GLY A 20 3.85 -19.94 2.98
C GLY A 20 3.10 -18.73 2.41
N VAL A 21 3.77 -17.61 2.12
CA VAL A 21 3.15 -16.47 1.41
C VAL A 21 2.84 -16.89 -0.02
N LYS A 22 1.62 -16.62 -0.47
CA LYS A 22 1.20 -16.99 -1.83
C LYS A 22 1.79 -16.04 -2.87
N ALA A 23 2.08 -16.58 -4.05
CA ALA A 23 2.62 -15.78 -5.15
C ALA A 23 1.67 -14.64 -5.59
N GLU A 24 0.35 -14.87 -5.50
CA GLU A 24 -0.68 -13.87 -5.72
C GLU A 24 -0.57 -12.71 -4.72
N GLU A 25 -0.28 -13.00 -3.45
CA GLU A 25 -0.10 -11.96 -2.42
C GLU A 25 1.14 -11.12 -2.71
N ILE A 26 2.26 -11.74 -3.09
CA ILE A 26 3.47 -11.02 -3.52
C ILE A 26 3.16 -10.11 -4.72
N LYS A 27 2.43 -10.61 -5.72
CA LYS A 27 2.01 -9.84 -6.89
C LYS A 27 1.14 -8.64 -6.48
N GLU A 28 0.16 -8.83 -5.60
CA GLU A 28 -0.73 -7.75 -5.13
C GLU A 28 0.03 -6.70 -4.32
N ILE A 29 1.01 -7.08 -3.50
CA ILE A 29 1.91 -6.15 -2.79
C ILE A 29 2.67 -5.26 -3.78
N LEU A 30 3.22 -5.84 -4.85
CA LEU A 30 3.94 -5.08 -5.87
C LEU A 30 3.02 -4.13 -6.64
N TYR A 31 1.81 -4.56 -6.95
CA TYR A 31 0.83 -3.73 -7.63
C TYR A 31 0.39 -2.56 -6.76
N GLN A 32 0.03 -2.81 -5.51
CA GLN A 32 -0.40 -1.76 -4.60
C GLN A 32 0.72 -0.74 -4.28
N ALA A 33 1.97 -1.15 -4.31
CA ALA A 33 3.07 -0.21 -4.14
C ALA A 33 3.18 0.80 -5.29
N THR A 34 2.67 0.47 -6.48
CA THR A 34 2.84 1.29 -7.70
C THR A 34 2.33 2.73 -7.56
N PRO A 35 1.11 3.02 -7.09
CA PRO A 35 0.63 4.40 -6.95
C PRO A 35 1.37 5.21 -5.88
N TYR A 36 2.11 4.57 -4.98
CA TYR A 36 2.89 5.23 -3.93
C TYR A 36 4.34 5.52 -4.33
N VAL A 37 5.00 4.55 -4.96
CA VAL A 37 6.42 4.68 -5.33
C VAL A 37 6.62 5.15 -6.78
N GLY A 38 5.56 5.16 -7.56
CA GLY A 38 5.58 5.46 -8.99
C GLY A 38 5.94 4.25 -9.87
N PHE A 39 5.41 4.23 -11.09
CA PHE A 39 5.60 3.13 -12.04
C PHE A 39 7.08 2.91 -12.39
N ALA A 40 7.87 3.98 -12.50
CA ALA A 40 9.29 3.87 -12.81
C ALA A 40 10.06 3.01 -11.80
N ARG A 41 9.70 3.06 -10.51
CA ARG A 41 10.31 2.21 -9.47
C ARG A 41 9.69 0.82 -9.39
N SER A 42 8.39 0.68 -9.61
CA SER A 42 7.70 -0.61 -9.44
C SER A 42 7.85 -1.56 -10.64
N ALA A 43 7.98 -1.03 -11.85
CA ALA A 43 8.00 -1.83 -13.09
C ALA A 43 9.07 -2.92 -13.10
N SER A 44 10.29 -2.62 -12.64
CA SER A 44 11.38 -3.59 -12.58
C SER A 44 11.11 -4.74 -11.60
N PHE A 45 10.50 -4.45 -10.46
CA PHE A 45 10.09 -5.48 -9.47
C PHE A 45 8.96 -6.35 -9.99
N ILE A 46 7.95 -5.76 -10.63
CA ILE A 46 6.86 -6.51 -11.27
C ILE A 46 7.40 -7.44 -12.34
N LYS A 47 8.30 -6.94 -13.21
CA LYS A 47 8.97 -7.75 -14.23
C LYS A 47 9.82 -8.89 -13.62
N GLN A 48 10.53 -8.58 -12.55
CA GLN A 48 11.38 -9.56 -11.85
C GLN A 48 10.53 -10.64 -11.17
N SER A 49 9.40 -10.28 -10.55
CA SER A 49 8.49 -11.27 -9.95
C SER A 49 7.91 -12.22 -10.99
N ALA A 50 7.52 -11.70 -12.17
CA ALA A 50 7.02 -12.54 -13.26
C ALA A 50 8.06 -13.54 -13.75
N ARG A 51 9.34 -13.13 -13.84
CA ARG A 51 10.46 -14.03 -14.18
C ARG A 51 10.65 -15.09 -13.11
N LEU A 52 10.67 -14.71 -11.82
CA LEU A 52 10.82 -15.63 -10.71
C LEU A 52 9.70 -16.67 -10.67
N PHE A 53 8.44 -16.24 -10.83
CA PHE A 53 7.31 -17.18 -10.82
C PHE A 53 7.36 -18.16 -12.00
N LYS A 54 7.78 -17.69 -13.18
CA LYS A 54 8.01 -18.56 -14.34
C LYS A 54 9.11 -19.58 -14.07
N GLU A 55 10.22 -19.16 -13.49
CA GLU A 55 11.35 -20.04 -13.12
C GLU A 55 10.92 -21.13 -12.11
N LEU A 56 10.06 -20.75 -11.16
CA LEU A 56 9.52 -21.68 -10.14
C LEU A 56 8.32 -22.51 -10.65
N ASN A 57 7.93 -22.39 -11.92
CA ASN A 57 6.74 -23.03 -12.49
C ASN A 57 5.43 -22.68 -11.74
N ILE A 58 5.37 -21.51 -11.11
CA ILE A 58 4.17 -21.04 -10.43
C ILE A 58 3.23 -20.41 -11.47
N LYS A 59 2.03 -20.98 -11.60
CA LYS A 59 0.95 -20.40 -12.40
C LYS A 59 0.11 -19.50 -11.53
N LEU A 60 -0.01 -18.24 -11.94
CA LEU A 60 -0.91 -17.27 -11.30
C LEU A 60 -2.25 -17.28 -12.03
N GLU A 61 -3.33 -17.11 -11.29
CA GLU A 61 -4.62 -16.80 -11.91
C GLU A 61 -4.57 -15.39 -12.52
N ASP A 62 -5.08 -15.29 -13.75
CA ASP A 62 -5.19 -14.00 -14.42
C ASP A 62 -6.33 -13.18 -13.85
N ASN A 63 -6.12 -11.86 -13.89
CA ASN A 63 -7.09 -10.82 -13.59
C ASN A 63 -7.79 -10.91 -12.22
N ARG A 64 -7.20 -10.27 -11.25
CA ARG A 64 -7.79 -10.03 -9.91
C ARG A 64 -8.44 -8.65 -9.79
N GLY A 65 -8.48 -7.88 -10.88
CA GLY A 65 -9.19 -6.60 -10.94
C GLY A 65 -10.69 -6.78 -10.75
N THR A 66 -11.31 -5.81 -10.12
CA THR A 66 -12.76 -5.78 -9.85
C THR A 66 -13.43 -4.57 -10.49
N THR A 67 -12.65 -3.70 -11.14
CA THR A 67 -13.07 -2.42 -11.68
C THR A 67 -12.86 -2.33 -13.17
N ASP A 68 -13.65 -1.45 -13.80
CA ASP A 68 -13.53 -1.00 -15.18
C ASP A 68 -13.67 0.54 -15.24
N GLU A 69 -13.59 1.13 -16.42
CA GLU A 69 -13.67 2.58 -16.61
C GLU A 69 -14.98 3.20 -16.05
N LYS A 70 -16.06 2.44 -16.02
CA LYS A 70 -17.40 2.93 -15.61
C LYS A 70 -17.57 2.96 -14.09
N ASN A 71 -16.89 2.06 -13.38
CA ASN A 71 -17.14 1.86 -11.93
C ASN A 71 -15.93 2.11 -11.03
N ARG A 72 -14.73 2.31 -11.60
CA ARG A 72 -13.48 2.45 -10.83
C ARG A 72 -13.50 3.62 -9.85
N PHE A 73 -14.10 4.76 -10.24
CA PHE A 73 -14.21 5.92 -9.37
C PHE A 73 -15.12 5.63 -8.16
N GLU A 74 -16.33 5.16 -8.40
CA GLU A 74 -17.31 4.91 -7.32
C GLU A 74 -16.83 3.82 -6.35
N LYS A 75 -16.27 2.73 -6.88
CA LYS A 75 -15.73 1.65 -6.05
C LYS A 75 -14.51 2.12 -5.24
N GLY A 76 -13.65 2.96 -5.82
CA GLY A 76 -12.51 3.51 -5.12
C GLY A 76 -12.91 4.53 -4.06
N LEU A 77 -13.88 5.39 -4.36
CA LEU A 77 -14.46 6.31 -3.38
C LEU A 77 -15.12 5.54 -2.22
N GLN A 78 -15.82 4.45 -2.52
CA GLN A 78 -16.41 3.60 -1.48
C GLN A 78 -15.30 2.98 -0.60
N ALA A 79 -14.23 2.45 -1.17
CA ALA A 79 -13.09 1.94 -0.40
C ALA A 79 -12.46 3.04 0.50
N GLN A 80 -12.35 4.29 0.02
CA GLN A 80 -11.91 5.40 0.84
C GLN A 80 -12.90 5.69 1.99
N VAL A 81 -14.19 5.65 1.73
CA VAL A 81 -15.23 5.84 2.77
C VAL A 81 -15.16 4.73 3.81
N ASP A 82 -15.02 3.48 3.38
CA ASP A 82 -14.90 2.32 4.29
C ASP A 82 -13.69 2.44 5.23
N ILE A 83 -12.59 3.05 4.77
CA ILE A 83 -11.36 3.22 5.54
C ILE A 83 -11.39 4.51 6.38
N PHE A 84 -11.75 5.65 5.76
CA PHE A 84 -11.56 6.99 6.34
C PHE A 84 -12.87 7.70 6.72
N GLY A 85 -14.02 7.10 6.40
CA GLY A 85 -15.34 7.63 6.73
C GLY A 85 -15.97 8.51 5.64
N GLU A 86 -17.23 8.87 5.84
CA GLU A 86 -18.08 9.59 4.88
C GLU A 86 -17.55 10.96 4.44
N GLY A 87 -16.68 11.58 5.23
CA GLY A 87 -16.01 12.84 4.86
C GLY A 87 -15.25 12.76 3.53
N MET A 88 -14.86 11.55 3.10
CA MET A 88 -14.16 11.35 1.82
C MET A 88 -15.02 11.70 0.59
N ARG A 89 -16.36 11.76 0.72
CA ARG A 89 -17.24 12.20 -0.35
C ARG A 89 -17.21 13.70 -0.59
N GLN A 90 -16.72 14.47 0.38
CA GLN A 90 -16.71 15.93 0.32
C GLN A 90 -15.38 16.46 -0.22
N ILE A 91 -15.44 17.56 -0.97
CA ILE A 91 -14.24 18.29 -1.38
C ILE A 91 -13.70 19.05 -0.14
N PRO A 92 -12.42 18.90 0.22
CA PRO A 92 -11.83 19.62 1.34
C PRO A 92 -11.99 21.14 1.19
N LYS A 93 -12.37 21.79 2.27
CA LYS A 93 -12.47 23.25 2.27
C LYS A 93 -11.13 23.88 1.89
N GLY A 94 -11.17 24.85 0.99
CA GLY A 94 -9.97 25.57 0.54
C GLY A 94 -9.11 24.82 -0.49
N MET A 95 -9.54 23.66 -0.99
CA MET A 95 -8.85 23.00 -2.09
C MET A 95 -9.05 23.81 -3.38
N PRO A 96 -7.98 24.30 -4.04
CA PRO A 96 -8.08 25.04 -5.30
C PRO A 96 -8.75 24.23 -6.39
N GLU A 97 -9.61 24.88 -7.19
CA GLU A 97 -10.39 24.20 -8.23
C GLU A 97 -9.52 23.51 -9.26
N ASP A 98 -8.43 24.12 -9.66
CA ASP A 98 -7.46 23.62 -10.64
C ASP A 98 -6.70 22.38 -10.20
N THR A 99 -6.73 22.03 -8.91
CA THR A 99 -6.10 20.83 -8.36
C THR A 99 -7.10 19.75 -7.94
N GLN A 100 -8.40 20.00 -7.99
CA GLN A 100 -9.43 19.03 -7.54
C GLN A 100 -9.44 17.74 -8.36
N PHE A 101 -9.00 17.77 -9.61
CA PHE A 101 -8.93 16.59 -10.48
C PHE A 101 -8.11 15.45 -9.88
N ILE A 102 -7.10 15.77 -9.03
CA ILE A 102 -6.25 14.74 -8.41
C ILE A 102 -7.04 13.79 -7.51
N ARG A 103 -8.14 14.27 -6.92
CA ARG A 103 -9.02 13.42 -6.10
C ARG A 103 -9.72 12.36 -6.93
N ALA A 104 -10.16 12.71 -8.13
CA ALA A 104 -10.77 11.76 -9.04
C ALA A 104 -9.76 10.68 -9.45
N PHE A 105 -8.51 11.05 -9.73
CA PHE A 105 -7.46 10.09 -10.01
C PHE A 105 -7.12 9.24 -8.78
N LEU A 106 -7.03 9.83 -7.61
CA LEU A 106 -6.77 9.10 -6.36
C LEU A 106 -7.87 8.05 -6.11
N SER A 107 -9.14 8.44 -6.19
CA SER A 107 -10.25 7.52 -6.02
C SER A 107 -10.28 6.44 -7.10
N ALA A 108 -10.21 6.82 -8.38
CA ALA A 108 -10.32 5.86 -9.48
C ALA A 108 -9.09 4.94 -9.58
N ASN A 109 -7.89 5.49 -9.55
CA ASN A 109 -6.67 4.71 -9.75
C ASN A 109 -6.17 4.07 -8.46
N CYS A 110 -5.77 4.86 -7.44
CA CYS A 110 -5.17 4.29 -6.24
C CYS A 110 -6.14 3.36 -5.51
N PHE A 111 -7.35 3.83 -5.22
CA PHE A 111 -8.32 3.03 -4.49
C PHE A 111 -9.15 2.12 -5.42
N GLY A 112 -9.62 2.61 -6.55
CA GLY A 112 -10.42 1.83 -7.48
C GLY A 112 -9.65 0.68 -8.12
N ASP A 113 -8.52 0.95 -8.76
CA ASP A 113 -7.80 -0.07 -9.50
C ASP A 113 -6.94 -0.98 -8.62
N TYR A 114 -6.43 -0.49 -7.47
CA TYR A 114 -5.53 -1.28 -6.63
C TYR A 114 -6.18 -1.78 -5.34
N TYR A 115 -6.86 -0.94 -4.56
CA TYR A 115 -7.43 -1.35 -3.27
C TYR A 115 -8.61 -2.32 -3.40
N THR A 116 -9.41 -2.24 -4.48
CA THR A 116 -10.54 -3.13 -4.69
C THR A 116 -10.15 -4.49 -5.24
N ARG A 117 -8.88 -4.68 -5.63
CA ARG A 117 -8.42 -5.96 -6.17
C ARG A 117 -8.60 -7.08 -5.15
N LYS A 118 -8.91 -8.29 -5.64
CA LYS A 118 -9.03 -9.51 -4.82
C LYS A 118 -7.68 -9.89 -4.20
N VAL A 119 -7.66 -10.89 -3.35
CA VAL A 119 -6.52 -11.50 -2.64
C VAL A 119 -6.21 -10.85 -1.30
N LEU A 120 -6.08 -9.53 -1.22
CA LEU A 120 -5.83 -8.81 0.03
C LEU A 120 -7.08 -8.02 0.43
N ASP A 121 -7.47 -8.09 1.70
CA ASP A 121 -8.54 -7.28 2.25
C ASP A 121 -8.11 -5.84 2.57
N LEU A 122 -9.05 -4.96 2.84
CA LEU A 122 -8.76 -3.54 3.13
C LEU A 122 -7.90 -3.36 4.39
N LYS A 123 -8.08 -4.21 5.39
CA LYS A 123 -7.29 -4.19 6.62
C LYS A 123 -5.80 -4.41 6.33
N PHE A 124 -5.48 -5.45 5.55
CA PHE A 124 -4.10 -5.73 5.16
C PHE A 124 -3.56 -4.66 4.20
N ARG A 125 -4.38 -4.14 3.28
CA ARG A 125 -3.98 -3.07 2.36
C ARG A 125 -3.61 -1.79 3.09
N GLU A 126 -4.31 -1.42 4.16
CA GLU A 126 -3.94 -0.28 4.99
C GLU A 126 -2.61 -0.50 5.72
N LEU A 127 -2.38 -1.70 6.27
CA LEU A 127 -1.10 -2.03 6.90
C LEU A 127 0.05 -1.98 5.88
N LEU A 128 -0.16 -2.52 4.69
CA LEU A 128 0.80 -2.48 3.59
C LEU A 128 1.12 -1.04 3.17
N THR A 129 0.10 -0.19 3.03
CA THR A 129 0.30 1.22 2.68
C THR A 129 1.07 1.97 3.76
N PHE A 130 0.74 1.76 5.02
CA PHE A 130 1.49 2.31 6.14
C PHE A 130 2.99 1.94 6.07
N VAL A 131 3.31 0.68 5.83
CA VAL A 131 4.69 0.19 5.66
C VAL A 131 5.39 0.83 4.46
N ILE A 132 4.69 0.98 3.33
CA ILE A 132 5.22 1.64 2.12
C ILE A 132 5.55 3.10 2.41
N LEU A 133 4.65 3.84 3.06
CA LEU A 133 4.84 5.25 3.39
C LEU A 133 5.98 5.46 4.39
N ALA A 134 6.07 4.61 5.43
CA ALA A 134 7.19 4.64 6.37
C ALA A 134 8.52 4.38 5.65
N ALA A 135 8.56 3.45 4.71
CA ALA A 135 9.75 3.15 3.92
C ALA A 135 10.11 4.27 2.92
N LEU A 136 9.13 4.99 2.37
CA LEU A 136 9.39 6.17 1.54
C LEU A 136 10.06 7.27 2.35
N GLY A 137 9.48 7.66 3.47
CA GLY A 137 9.85 8.84 4.25
C GLY A 137 9.53 10.15 3.55
N GLY A 138 9.47 11.25 4.30
CA GLY A 138 9.13 12.56 3.75
C GLY A 138 7.66 12.72 3.33
N VAL A 139 6.78 11.86 3.85
CA VAL A 139 5.35 11.79 3.55
C VAL A 139 4.52 11.72 4.83
N GLU A 140 4.93 12.44 5.85
CA GLU A 140 4.37 12.39 7.20
C GLU A 140 2.85 12.65 7.25
N PRO A 141 2.27 13.61 6.49
CA PRO A 141 0.83 13.81 6.49
C PRO A 141 0.06 12.57 6.01
N GLN A 142 0.53 11.92 4.94
CA GLN A 142 -0.07 10.71 4.41
C GLN A 142 0.12 9.54 5.38
N LEU A 143 1.32 9.41 5.96
CA LEU A 143 1.62 8.38 6.96
C LEU A 143 0.65 8.46 8.15
N LYS A 144 0.41 9.66 8.70
CA LYS A 144 -0.55 9.89 9.79
C LYS A 144 -1.99 9.53 9.38
N GLY A 145 -2.40 9.93 8.17
CA GLY A 145 -3.71 9.54 7.63
C GLY A 145 -3.90 8.03 7.57
N HIS A 146 -2.89 7.29 7.09
CA HIS A 146 -2.95 5.83 7.01
C HIS A 146 -2.75 5.13 8.36
N ILE A 147 -2.12 5.75 9.37
CA ILE A 147 -2.18 5.27 10.76
C ILE A 147 -3.64 5.30 11.26
N GLN A 148 -4.36 6.41 11.04
CA GLN A 148 -5.77 6.50 11.41
C GLN A 148 -6.61 5.48 10.62
N GLY A 149 -6.37 5.31 9.31
CA GLY A 149 -7.02 4.29 8.48
C GLY A 149 -6.80 2.88 9.03
N ASN A 150 -5.59 2.56 9.47
CA ASN A 150 -5.29 1.27 10.11
C ASN A 150 -6.10 1.06 11.40
N LEU A 151 -6.18 2.07 12.26
CA LEU A 151 -7.00 1.99 13.48
C LEU A 151 -8.47 1.75 13.14
N ASN A 152 -9.01 2.45 12.14
CA ASN A 152 -10.39 2.28 11.67
C ASN A 152 -10.63 0.86 11.12
N MET A 153 -9.63 0.26 10.47
CA MET A 153 -9.68 -1.12 9.96
C MET A 153 -9.39 -2.18 11.02
N GLY A 154 -9.13 -1.79 12.27
CA GLY A 154 -8.88 -2.71 13.39
C GLY A 154 -7.43 -3.25 13.43
N ASN A 155 -6.49 -2.57 12.82
CA ASN A 155 -5.06 -2.74 13.10
C ASN A 155 -4.70 -1.81 14.27
N ASP A 156 -4.46 -2.36 15.43
CA ASP A 156 -4.14 -1.58 16.61
C ASP A 156 -2.68 -1.07 16.62
N ARG A 157 -2.37 -0.26 17.64
CA ARG A 157 -1.03 0.29 17.85
C ARG A 157 0.06 -0.78 17.87
N SER A 158 -0.21 -1.93 18.46
CA SER A 158 0.76 -3.01 18.62
C SER A 158 1.14 -3.62 17.27
N VAL A 159 0.17 -3.78 16.38
CA VAL A 159 0.38 -4.22 15.00
C VAL A 159 1.27 -3.23 14.24
N LEU A 160 0.99 -1.93 14.35
CA LEU A 160 1.78 -0.89 13.67
C LEU A 160 3.23 -0.86 14.16
N ILE A 161 3.45 -0.93 15.47
CA ILE A 161 4.79 -0.99 16.08
C ILE A 161 5.53 -2.23 15.58
N SER A 162 4.87 -3.39 15.59
CA SER A 162 5.46 -4.66 15.15
C SER A 162 5.85 -4.62 13.67
N ALA A 163 4.99 -4.05 12.81
CA ALA A 163 5.28 -3.89 11.39
C ALA A 163 6.53 -3.04 11.14
N ILE A 164 6.67 -1.90 11.86
CA ILE A 164 7.87 -1.06 11.75
C ILE A 164 9.10 -1.77 12.29
N ALA A 165 8.99 -2.47 13.44
CA ALA A 165 10.11 -3.21 14.02
C ALA A 165 10.72 -4.24 13.05
N VAL A 166 9.86 -4.97 12.33
CA VAL A 166 10.31 -5.96 11.33
C VAL A 166 11.08 -5.34 10.16
N ILE A 167 10.73 -4.11 9.77
CA ILE A 167 11.36 -3.46 8.60
C ILE A 167 12.55 -2.55 8.94
N ILE A 168 12.94 -2.41 10.21
CA ILE A 168 14.11 -1.60 10.62
C ILE A 168 15.35 -1.89 9.76
N PRO A 169 15.75 -3.15 9.52
CA PRO A 169 16.94 -3.45 8.73
C PRO A 169 16.88 -2.93 7.28
N PHE A 170 15.69 -2.66 6.77
CA PHE A 170 15.46 -2.24 5.38
C PHE A 170 15.30 -0.73 5.22
N ILE A 171 14.80 -0.03 6.26
CA ILE A 171 14.51 1.41 6.18
C ILE A 171 15.47 2.28 6.99
N GLY A 172 16.19 1.67 7.93
CA GLY A 172 17.14 2.36 8.84
C GLY A 172 16.44 3.15 9.94
N TYR A 173 17.23 3.56 10.93
CA TYR A 173 16.72 4.22 12.14
C TYR A 173 16.02 5.56 11.89
N PRO A 174 16.48 6.48 11.01
CA PRO A 174 15.81 7.77 10.83
C PRO A 174 14.34 7.62 10.42
N LYS A 175 14.05 6.79 9.43
CA LYS A 175 12.67 6.53 8.98
C LYS A 175 11.86 5.78 10.03
N THR A 176 12.49 4.84 10.75
CA THR A 176 11.87 4.13 11.87
C THR A 176 11.42 5.08 12.98
N LEU A 177 12.28 6.02 13.38
CA LEU A 177 11.97 7.00 14.43
C LEU A 177 10.85 7.94 13.99
N ASN A 178 10.86 8.38 12.73
CA ASN A 178 9.76 9.19 12.18
C ASN A 178 8.42 8.44 12.18
N ALA A 179 8.43 7.15 11.80
CA ALA A 179 7.24 6.31 11.85
C ALA A 179 6.73 6.13 13.30
N PHE A 180 7.61 5.86 14.26
CA PHE A 180 7.21 5.78 15.67
C PHE A 180 6.69 7.10 16.21
N SER A 181 7.27 8.24 15.83
CA SER A 181 6.76 9.56 16.20
C SER A 181 5.32 9.74 15.69
N ALA A 182 5.06 9.40 14.43
CA ALA A 182 3.72 9.47 13.85
C ALA A 182 2.73 8.51 14.55
N ILE A 183 3.14 7.28 14.89
CA ILE A 183 2.31 6.35 15.66
C ILE A 183 1.98 6.95 17.03
N ASN A 184 2.98 7.50 17.74
CA ASN A 184 2.78 8.07 19.08
C ASN A 184 1.81 9.26 19.09
N GLU A 185 1.77 10.03 18.00
CA GLU A 185 0.87 11.16 17.87
C GLU A 185 -0.58 10.73 17.61
N ILE A 186 -0.80 9.74 16.77
CA ILE A 186 -2.14 9.34 16.28
C ILE A 186 -2.73 8.19 17.11
N ALA A 187 -1.96 7.13 17.34
CA ALA A 187 -2.37 5.95 18.09
C ALA A 187 -1.85 6.05 19.52
N LYS A 188 -2.53 6.83 20.36
CA LYS A 188 -2.16 7.00 21.77
C LYS A 188 -2.22 5.65 22.52
N ALA A 189 -1.34 5.50 23.51
CA ALA A 189 -1.28 4.31 24.35
C ALA A 189 -2.52 4.20 25.26
#